data_ba0196d01c440ad1e6b03ccb5aa0c41d
#
_entry.id   ba0196d01c440ad1e6b03ccb5aa0c41d
#
_cell.length_a   1.000
_cell.length_b   1.000
_cell.length_c   1.000
_cell.angle_alpha   90.00
_cell.angle_beta   90.00
_cell.angle_gamma   90.00
#
_symmetry.space_group_name_H-M   'P 1'
#
loop_
_entity.id
_entity.type
_entity.pdbx_description
1 polymer ?
#
loop_
_entity_poly.entity_id
_entity_poly.type
_entity_poly.pdbx_seq_one_letter_code
_entity_poly.pdbx_strand_id
1 'polypeptide(L)'
;MLTLLFTIVVTLQDPPPQGGAPATPAAPVAAEPMPLAAVDDKAAKAAVDTFNKAAKGKRSMNERMKAVEELAQGANKAFVKPLVGVAENDESLVVRKRAVVLLSLQPAPEAPRALRALLKSKKVEAAPAVLAEVVSGIARSGYDTTMWPDIEPLFASDYAAERVGLQEAILALVTKHKEHKAAKLLLDNLDEPIPADEHDPSNPPAEYWKARWYAWKAWREKVKEALFALTGQRFSTAAEAKAWLDKNKRK
;
A
#
# COMPACT_ATOMS: atom_id res chain seq x y z
N MET A 1 30.01 52.85 -54.37
CA MET A 1 29.05 51.82 -53.92
C MET A 1 29.29 51.55 -52.46
N LEU A 2 28.41 52.03 -51.64
CA LEU A 2 28.49 51.93 -50.17
C LEU A 2 27.55 50.84 -49.73
N THR A 3 28.05 49.69 -49.21
CA THR A 3 27.24 48.55 -48.74
C THR A 3 26.98 48.77 -47.26
N LEU A 4 25.72 49.06 -46.89
CA LEU A 4 25.29 49.10 -45.50
C LEU A 4 25.02 47.68 -45.00
N LEU A 5 25.77 47.20 -43.99
CA LEU A 5 25.49 46.01 -43.24
C LEU A 5 24.50 46.35 -42.10
N PHE A 6 23.27 45.81 -42.19
CA PHE A 6 22.32 45.81 -41.11
C PHE A 6 22.58 44.64 -40.17
N THR A 7 22.99 44.90 -38.91
CA THR A 7 23.08 43.93 -37.85
C THR A 7 21.74 43.83 -37.14
N ILE A 8 21.02 42.72 -37.30
CA ILE A 8 19.80 42.43 -36.54
C ILE A 8 20.20 41.87 -35.19
N VAL A 9 19.97 42.64 -34.13
CA VAL A 9 20.09 42.16 -32.74
C VAL A 9 18.77 41.49 -32.39
N VAL A 10 18.74 40.16 -32.31
CA VAL A 10 17.60 39.39 -31.78
C VAL A 10 17.75 39.33 -30.27
N THR A 11 16.96 40.11 -29.56
CA THR A 11 16.82 39.99 -28.12
C THR A 11 15.94 38.75 -27.82
N LEU A 12 16.55 37.69 -27.28
CA LEU A 12 15.85 36.56 -26.67
C LEU A 12 15.13 37.09 -25.42
N GLN A 13 13.82 37.25 -25.50
CA GLN A 13 13.00 37.46 -24.35
C GLN A 13 12.81 36.12 -23.66
N ASP A 14 13.18 36.03 -22.36
CA ASP A 14 12.87 34.91 -21.51
C ASP A 14 11.34 34.72 -21.44
N PRO A 15 10.85 33.48 -21.55
CA PRO A 15 9.42 33.21 -21.38
C PRO A 15 8.99 33.59 -19.95
N PRO A 16 7.78 34.13 -19.78
CA PRO A 16 7.27 34.48 -18.44
C PRO A 16 7.17 33.23 -17.57
N PRO A 17 7.40 33.33 -16.24
CA PRO A 17 7.30 32.21 -15.33
C PRO A 17 5.90 31.60 -15.43
N GLN A 18 5.82 30.33 -15.82
CA GLN A 18 4.58 29.58 -15.87
C GLN A 18 4.04 29.50 -14.44
N GLY A 19 2.91 30.15 -14.23
CA GLY A 19 2.17 30.09 -12.97
C GLY A 19 1.94 28.63 -12.59
N GLY A 20 2.36 28.26 -11.37
CA GLY A 20 2.21 26.92 -10.84
C GLY A 20 0.74 26.50 -10.94
N ALA A 21 0.50 25.34 -11.55
CA ALA A 21 -0.80 24.71 -11.55
C ALA A 21 -1.32 24.63 -10.11
N PRO A 22 -2.61 24.93 -9.85
CA PRO A 22 -3.16 24.79 -8.51
C PRO A 22 -2.96 23.36 -8.03
N ALA A 23 -2.41 23.22 -6.82
CA ALA A 23 -2.22 21.90 -6.19
C ALA A 23 -3.57 21.19 -6.18
N THR A 24 -3.64 20.03 -6.82
CA THR A 24 -4.81 19.15 -6.76
C THR A 24 -5.08 18.87 -5.28
N PRO A 25 -6.30 19.15 -4.77
CA PRO A 25 -6.60 18.86 -3.38
C PRO A 25 -6.34 17.37 -3.12
N ALA A 26 -5.59 17.09 -2.05
CA ALA A 26 -5.33 15.73 -1.60
C ALA A 26 -6.66 14.99 -1.47
N ALA A 27 -6.76 13.80 -2.07
CA ALA A 27 -7.94 12.97 -1.93
C ALA A 27 -8.23 12.78 -0.42
N PRO A 28 -9.51 12.85 0.01
CA PRO A 28 -9.85 12.72 1.42
C PRO A 28 -9.31 11.38 1.92
N VAL A 29 -8.48 11.44 2.97
CA VAL A 29 -7.99 10.25 3.68
C VAL A 29 -9.24 9.51 4.16
N ALA A 30 -9.46 8.30 3.66
CA ALA A 30 -10.58 7.49 4.09
C ALA A 30 -10.52 7.35 5.62
N ALA A 31 -11.61 7.73 6.29
CA ALA A 31 -11.69 7.66 7.74
C ALA A 31 -11.38 6.23 8.21
N GLU A 32 -10.54 6.08 9.25
CA GLU A 32 -10.28 4.76 9.82
C GLU A 32 -11.60 4.16 10.33
N PRO A 33 -11.88 2.89 10.03
CA PRO A 33 -13.12 2.25 10.49
C PRO A 33 -13.16 2.23 12.01
N MET A 34 -14.32 2.58 12.58
CA MET A 34 -14.52 2.59 14.04
C MET A 34 -14.43 1.18 14.62
N PRO A 35 -13.93 1.04 15.86
CA PRO A 35 -13.97 -0.22 16.60
C PRO A 35 -15.40 -0.76 16.70
N LEU A 36 -15.54 -2.07 16.53
CA LEU A 36 -16.83 -2.74 16.67
C LEU A 36 -17.14 -3.01 18.15
N ALA A 37 -18.43 -2.94 18.51
CA ALA A 37 -18.88 -3.35 19.85
C ALA A 37 -18.69 -4.86 20.05
N ALA A 38 -18.34 -5.29 21.25
CA ALA A 38 -18.20 -6.71 21.57
C ALA A 38 -19.55 -7.42 21.51
N VAL A 39 -19.56 -8.65 20.97
CA VAL A 39 -20.71 -9.53 20.88
C VAL A 39 -20.44 -10.75 21.77
N ASP A 40 -21.44 -11.20 22.52
CA ASP A 40 -21.33 -12.42 23.34
C ASP A 40 -21.19 -13.69 22.47
N ASP A 41 -20.59 -14.74 23.04
CA ASP A 41 -20.26 -15.98 22.32
C ASP A 41 -21.51 -16.72 21.78
N LYS A 42 -22.66 -16.62 22.44
CA LYS A 42 -23.91 -17.26 21.99
C LYS A 42 -24.47 -16.56 20.76
N ALA A 43 -24.51 -15.23 20.78
CA ALA A 43 -24.92 -14.42 19.62
C ALA A 43 -23.95 -14.58 18.45
N ALA A 44 -22.65 -14.58 18.73
CA ALA A 44 -21.62 -14.80 17.72
C ALA A 44 -21.74 -16.17 17.04
N LYS A 45 -21.98 -17.25 17.83
CA LYS A 45 -22.20 -18.58 17.28
C LYS A 45 -23.44 -18.62 16.39
N ALA A 46 -24.55 -18.02 16.82
CA ALA A 46 -25.79 -17.96 16.04
C ALA A 46 -25.56 -17.20 14.69
N ALA A 47 -24.80 -16.11 14.70
CA ALA A 47 -24.44 -15.37 13.50
C ALA A 47 -23.58 -16.23 12.54
N VAL A 48 -22.59 -16.96 13.05
CA VAL A 48 -21.77 -17.88 12.24
C VAL A 48 -22.63 -19.01 11.65
N ASP A 49 -23.54 -19.60 12.42
CA ASP A 49 -24.43 -20.65 11.92
C ASP A 49 -25.36 -20.11 10.82
N THR A 50 -25.88 -18.91 10.98
CA THR A 50 -26.70 -18.22 9.96
C THR A 50 -25.88 -17.94 8.69
N PHE A 51 -24.66 -17.41 8.83
CA PHE A 51 -23.74 -17.18 7.72
C PHE A 51 -23.44 -18.48 6.96
N ASN A 52 -23.10 -19.57 7.66
CA ASN A 52 -22.76 -20.85 7.05
C ASN A 52 -23.95 -21.48 6.31
N LYS A 53 -25.18 -21.34 6.81
CA LYS A 53 -26.39 -21.76 6.09
C LYS A 53 -26.59 -20.92 4.84
N ALA A 54 -26.37 -19.64 4.98
CA ALA A 54 -26.48 -18.67 3.92
C ALA A 54 -25.45 -18.89 2.80
N ALA A 55 -24.22 -19.32 3.12
CA ALA A 55 -23.15 -19.56 2.17
C ALA A 55 -23.34 -20.80 1.26
N LYS A 56 -24.32 -21.67 1.53
CA LYS A 56 -24.52 -22.93 0.80
C LYS A 56 -25.23 -22.80 -0.57
N GLY A 57 -25.62 -21.60 -1.00
CA GLY A 57 -26.34 -21.38 -2.26
C GLY A 57 -25.58 -20.48 -3.23
N LYS A 58 -25.95 -20.53 -4.52
CA LYS A 58 -25.49 -19.52 -5.50
C LYS A 58 -26.13 -18.17 -5.12
N ARG A 59 -25.28 -17.16 -4.86
CA ARG A 59 -25.68 -15.83 -4.43
C ARG A 59 -25.05 -14.76 -5.30
N SER A 60 -25.76 -13.69 -5.50
CA SER A 60 -25.19 -12.48 -6.09
C SER A 60 -24.08 -11.90 -5.20
N MET A 61 -23.20 -11.10 -5.77
CA MET A 61 -22.17 -10.40 -5.03
C MET A 61 -22.76 -9.56 -3.88
N ASN A 62 -23.89 -8.88 -4.11
CA ASN A 62 -24.55 -8.04 -3.09
C ASN A 62 -25.07 -8.85 -1.92
N GLU A 63 -25.64 -10.03 -2.16
CA GLU A 63 -26.10 -10.93 -1.09
C GLU A 63 -24.93 -11.48 -0.28
N ARG A 64 -23.80 -11.81 -0.94
CA ARG A 64 -22.59 -12.25 -0.23
C ARG A 64 -21.99 -11.12 0.59
N MET A 65 -21.93 -9.89 0.05
CA MET A 65 -21.47 -8.71 0.77
C MET A 65 -22.30 -8.47 2.02
N LYS A 66 -23.64 -8.47 1.88
CA LYS A 66 -24.58 -8.31 2.99
C LYS A 66 -24.37 -9.40 4.06
N ALA A 67 -24.22 -10.65 3.64
CA ALA A 67 -23.99 -11.76 4.58
C ALA A 67 -22.68 -11.60 5.37
N VAL A 68 -21.61 -11.09 4.75
CA VAL A 68 -20.32 -10.81 5.41
C VAL A 68 -20.47 -9.64 6.40
N GLU A 69 -21.21 -8.61 6.04
CA GLU A 69 -21.49 -7.47 6.93
C GLU A 69 -22.36 -7.85 8.12
N GLU A 70 -23.42 -8.64 7.89
CA GLU A 70 -24.28 -9.15 8.95
C GLU A 70 -23.52 -10.08 9.90
N LEU A 71 -22.61 -10.93 9.39
CA LEU A 71 -21.74 -11.78 10.21
C LEU A 71 -20.92 -10.97 11.21
N ALA A 72 -20.36 -9.85 10.79
CA ALA A 72 -19.38 -9.09 11.56
C ALA A 72 -19.90 -7.70 11.98
N GLN A 73 -21.18 -7.61 12.36
CA GLN A 73 -21.75 -6.38 12.93
C GLN A 73 -21.14 -6.00 14.28
N GLY A 74 -20.44 -6.94 14.94
CA GLY A 74 -19.72 -6.72 16.18
C GLY A 74 -18.39 -7.46 16.20
N ALA A 75 -17.67 -7.38 17.34
CA ALA A 75 -16.38 -7.99 17.55
C ALA A 75 -16.49 -9.30 18.36
N ASN A 76 -16.05 -10.42 17.78
CA ASN A 76 -15.91 -11.71 18.47
C ASN A 76 -14.91 -12.61 17.73
N LYS A 77 -14.06 -13.34 18.46
CA LYS A 77 -13.11 -14.32 17.91
C LYS A 77 -13.74 -15.37 16.98
N ALA A 78 -15.02 -15.71 17.18
CA ALA A 78 -15.74 -16.68 16.36
C ALA A 78 -15.88 -16.22 14.89
N PHE A 79 -15.82 -14.93 14.62
CA PHE A 79 -15.95 -14.37 13.27
C PHE A 79 -14.66 -14.48 12.44
N VAL A 80 -13.51 -14.66 13.09
CA VAL A 80 -12.18 -14.67 12.43
C VAL A 80 -12.11 -15.75 11.36
N LYS A 81 -12.44 -16.99 11.68
CA LYS A 81 -12.35 -18.12 10.72
C LYS A 81 -13.27 -17.97 9.50
N PRO A 82 -14.56 -17.64 9.64
CA PRO A 82 -15.41 -17.35 8.48
C PRO A 82 -14.90 -16.21 7.60
N LEU A 83 -14.44 -15.10 8.22
CA LEU A 83 -13.90 -13.94 7.47
C LEU A 83 -12.63 -14.29 6.69
N VAL A 84 -11.72 -15.09 7.26
CA VAL A 84 -10.56 -15.63 6.55
C VAL A 84 -11.01 -16.46 5.34
N GLY A 85 -12.00 -17.35 5.54
CA GLY A 85 -12.54 -18.17 4.46
C GLY A 85 -13.08 -17.33 3.29
N VAL A 86 -13.78 -16.24 3.56
CA VAL A 86 -14.26 -15.31 2.54
C VAL A 86 -13.09 -14.56 1.88
N ALA A 87 -12.15 -14.04 2.67
CA ALA A 87 -10.99 -13.31 2.15
C ALA A 87 -10.16 -14.15 1.17
N GLU A 88 -10.08 -15.44 1.37
CA GLU A 88 -9.33 -16.35 0.49
C GLU A 88 -10.13 -16.84 -0.72
N ASN A 89 -11.45 -17.06 -0.58
CA ASN A 89 -12.17 -17.92 -1.52
C ASN A 89 -13.36 -17.25 -2.21
N ASP A 90 -13.80 -16.05 -1.81
CA ASP A 90 -14.88 -15.39 -2.53
C ASP A 90 -14.43 -15.01 -3.96
N GLU A 91 -15.31 -15.19 -4.91
CA GLU A 91 -15.04 -14.88 -6.32
C GLU A 91 -14.91 -13.38 -6.59
N SER A 92 -15.50 -12.53 -5.73
CA SER A 92 -15.45 -11.08 -5.83
C SER A 92 -14.32 -10.47 -4.99
N LEU A 93 -13.40 -9.77 -5.64
CA LEU A 93 -12.34 -9.02 -4.95
C LEU A 93 -12.91 -7.99 -3.96
N VAL A 94 -14.07 -7.42 -4.26
CA VAL A 94 -14.74 -6.42 -3.39
C VAL A 94 -15.20 -7.09 -2.09
N VAL A 95 -15.81 -8.27 -2.16
CA VAL A 95 -16.25 -9.05 -0.99
C VAL A 95 -15.05 -9.52 -0.18
N ARG A 96 -13.99 -10.02 -0.87
CA ARG A 96 -12.73 -10.42 -0.21
C ARG A 96 -12.08 -9.28 0.57
N LYS A 97 -11.96 -8.10 -0.04
CA LYS A 97 -11.43 -6.89 0.63
C LYS A 97 -12.28 -6.51 1.85
N ARG A 98 -13.61 -6.51 1.71
CA ARG A 98 -14.51 -6.21 2.81
C ARG A 98 -14.33 -7.17 3.98
N ALA A 99 -14.19 -8.47 3.70
CA ALA A 99 -13.91 -9.47 4.73
C ALA A 99 -12.59 -9.19 5.47
N VAL A 100 -11.55 -8.75 4.77
CA VAL A 100 -10.27 -8.35 5.41
C VAL A 100 -10.44 -7.11 6.28
N VAL A 101 -11.19 -6.10 5.83
CA VAL A 101 -11.50 -4.92 6.66
C VAL A 101 -12.16 -5.34 7.96
N LEU A 102 -13.25 -6.14 7.88
CA LEU A 102 -13.98 -6.62 9.04
C LEU A 102 -13.15 -7.55 9.93
N LEU A 103 -12.25 -8.36 9.33
CA LEU A 103 -11.29 -9.17 10.08
C LEU A 103 -10.33 -8.30 10.90
N SER A 104 -9.86 -7.18 10.34
CA SER A 104 -8.95 -6.28 11.06
C SER A 104 -9.58 -5.57 12.26
N LEU A 105 -10.90 -5.60 12.37
CA LEU A 105 -11.67 -5.04 13.49
C LEU A 105 -12.03 -6.10 14.55
N GLN A 106 -11.66 -7.36 14.32
CA GLN A 106 -11.90 -8.43 15.28
C GLN A 106 -10.87 -8.40 16.41
N PRO A 107 -11.15 -9.06 17.57
CA PRO A 107 -10.29 -8.95 18.73
C PRO A 107 -8.92 -9.60 18.55
N ALA A 108 -7.91 -9.03 19.23
CA ALA A 108 -6.61 -9.65 19.40
C ALA A 108 -6.69 -10.81 20.42
N PRO A 109 -5.82 -11.81 20.30
CA PRO A 109 -4.71 -11.95 19.35
C PRO A 109 -5.12 -12.64 18.03
N GLU A 110 -6.37 -13.04 17.87
CA GLU A 110 -6.83 -13.90 16.77
C GLU A 110 -6.78 -13.17 15.43
N ALA A 111 -7.25 -11.92 15.37
CA ALA A 111 -7.28 -11.15 14.11
C ALA A 111 -5.88 -10.82 13.58
N PRO A 112 -4.93 -10.27 14.35
CA PRO A 112 -3.56 -10.06 13.88
C PRO A 112 -2.87 -11.35 13.41
N ARG A 113 -3.06 -12.48 14.10
CA ARG A 113 -2.54 -13.79 13.68
C ARG A 113 -3.11 -14.23 12.33
N ALA A 114 -4.43 -14.07 12.16
CA ALA A 114 -5.10 -14.43 10.92
C ALA A 114 -4.65 -13.55 9.75
N LEU A 115 -4.51 -12.24 9.94
CA LEU A 115 -4.00 -11.32 8.92
C LEU A 115 -2.56 -11.66 8.54
N ARG A 116 -1.69 -11.99 9.51
CA ARG A 116 -0.33 -12.44 9.22
C ARG A 116 -0.31 -13.76 8.43
N ALA A 117 -1.23 -14.68 8.71
CA ALA A 117 -1.37 -15.91 7.93
C ALA A 117 -1.82 -15.64 6.48
N LEU A 118 -2.72 -14.66 6.29
CA LEU A 118 -3.18 -14.25 4.95
C LEU A 118 -2.06 -13.65 4.09
N LEU A 119 -1.04 -13.02 4.66
CA LEU A 119 0.15 -12.56 3.89
C LEU A 119 0.84 -13.72 3.15
N LYS A 120 0.77 -14.92 3.70
CA LYS A 120 1.43 -16.14 3.16
C LYS A 120 0.47 -17.01 2.33
N SER A 121 -0.78 -16.60 2.20
CA SER A 121 -1.78 -17.33 1.42
C SER A 121 -1.59 -17.09 -0.07
N LYS A 122 -1.27 -18.14 -0.84
CA LYS A 122 -1.13 -18.08 -2.30
C LYS A 122 -2.39 -17.53 -3.00
N LYS A 123 -3.56 -17.76 -2.42
CA LYS A 123 -4.83 -17.24 -2.95
C LYS A 123 -4.95 -15.72 -2.77
N VAL A 124 -4.41 -15.19 -1.68
CA VAL A 124 -4.36 -13.75 -1.41
C VAL A 124 -3.23 -13.10 -2.21
N GLU A 125 -2.07 -13.75 -2.31
CA GLU A 125 -0.93 -13.30 -3.10
C GLU A 125 -1.30 -13.11 -4.59
N ALA A 126 -2.11 -14.02 -5.14
CA ALA A 126 -2.62 -13.91 -6.51
C ALA A 126 -3.61 -12.74 -6.74
N ALA A 127 -3.98 -11.99 -5.68
CA ALA A 127 -4.91 -10.88 -5.73
C ALA A 127 -4.32 -9.63 -5.04
N PRO A 128 -3.44 -8.86 -5.72
CA PRO A 128 -2.72 -7.72 -5.13
C PRO A 128 -3.61 -6.72 -4.38
N ALA A 129 -4.83 -6.48 -4.88
CA ALA A 129 -5.78 -5.59 -4.21
C ALA A 129 -6.29 -6.12 -2.86
N VAL A 130 -6.39 -7.45 -2.70
CA VAL A 130 -6.75 -8.08 -1.41
C VAL A 130 -5.54 -8.08 -0.49
N LEU A 131 -4.35 -8.36 -1.02
CA LEU A 131 -3.10 -8.33 -0.27
C LEU A 131 -2.80 -6.92 0.26
N ALA A 132 -3.09 -5.88 -0.51
CA ALA A 132 -3.01 -4.48 -0.06
C ALA A 132 -3.91 -4.22 1.16
N GLU A 133 -5.14 -4.76 1.14
CA GLU A 133 -6.05 -4.64 2.27
C GLU A 133 -5.57 -5.44 3.49
N VAL A 134 -4.92 -6.60 3.29
CA VAL A 134 -4.30 -7.37 4.39
C VAL A 134 -3.20 -6.55 5.06
N VAL A 135 -2.30 -5.92 4.28
CA VAL A 135 -1.25 -5.03 4.81
C VAL A 135 -1.87 -3.86 5.58
N SER A 136 -2.90 -3.22 5.01
CA SER A 136 -3.64 -2.15 5.68
C SER A 136 -4.32 -2.63 6.97
N GLY A 137 -4.88 -3.84 6.96
CA GLY A 137 -5.48 -4.48 8.12
C GLY A 137 -4.47 -4.73 9.24
N ILE A 138 -3.28 -5.20 8.91
CA ILE A 138 -2.16 -5.37 9.85
C ILE A 138 -1.79 -4.02 10.47
N ALA A 139 -1.67 -2.97 9.64
CA ALA A 139 -1.36 -1.62 10.11
C ALA A 139 -2.43 -1.05 11.06
N ARG A 140 -3.69 -1.51 10.96
CA ARG A 140 -4.78 -1.11 11.86
C ARG A 140 -4.81 -1.92 13.16
N SER A 141 -4.66 -3.25 13.08
CA SER A 141 -5.05 -4.16 14.17
C SER A 141 -3.90 -4.65 15.05
N GLY A 142 -2.65 -4.48 14.64
CA GLY A 142 -1.52 -4.93 15.47
C GLY A 142 -0.28 -5.31 14.68
N TYR A 143 0.30 -4.33 13.98
CA TYR A 143 1.64 -4.47 13.41
C TYR A 143 2.70 -4.53 14.51
N ASP A 144 3.65 -5.41 14.35
CA ASP A 144 4.94 -5.37 15.05
C ASP A 144 6.09 -5.61 14.05
N THR A 145 7.30 -5.14 14.41
CA THR A 145 8.47 -5.17 13.52
C THR A 145 8.96 -6.59 13.17
N THR A 146 8.48 -7.64 13.86
CA THR A 146 8.77 -9.05 13.47
C THR A 146 8.00 -9.49 12.21
N MET A 147 7.00 -8.71 11.80
CA MET A 147 6.25 -8.94 10.56
C MET A 147 6.94 -8.35 9.32
N TRP A 148 7.89 -7.41 9.51
CA TRP A 148 8.54 -6.72 8.40
C TRP A 148 9.20 -7.66 7.39
N PRO A 149 9.93 -8.71 7.75
CA PRO A 149 10.50 -9.66 6.79
C PRO A 149 9.47 -10.39 5.91
N ASP A 150 8.22 -10.49 6.36
CA ASP A 150 7.12 -11.07 5.56
C ASP A 150 6.51 -10.03 4.60
N ILE A 151 6.67 -8.72 4.88
CA ILE A 151 6.04 -7.59 4.14
C ILE A 151 7.00 -6.98 3.12
N GLU A 152 8.27 -6.75 3.50
CA GLU A 152 9.26 -6.07 2.65
C GLU A 152 9.40 -6.68 1.24
N PRO A 153 9.48 -8.02 1.07
CA PRO A 153 9.62 -8.63 -0.26
C PRO A 153 8.44 -8.37 -1.18
N LEU A 154 7.26 -8.08 -0.63
CA LEU A 154 6.06 -7.81 -1.41
C LEU A 154 6.13 -6.49 -2.18
N PHE A 155 6.98 -5.55 -1.75
CA PHE A 155 7.12 -4.24 -2.40
C PHE A 155 7.80 -4.35 -3.76
N ALA A 156 8.90 -5.09 -3.86
CA ALA A 156 9.75 -5.15 -5.04
C ALA A 156 9.56 -6.42 -5.89
N SER A 157 8.57 -7.26 -5.55
CA SER A 157 8.35 -8.52 -6.26
C SER A 157 7.93 -8.32 -7.72
N ASP A 158 7.22 -7.22 -8.01
CA ASP A 158 6.71 -6.88 -9.34
C ASP A 158 6.25 -5.41 -9.35
N TYR A 159 6.29 -4.76 -10.52
CA TYR A 159 5.87 -3.36 -10.73
C TYR A 159 4.63 -3.25 -11.64
N ALA A 160 3.87 -4.31 -11.79
CA ALA A 160 2.61 -4.27 -12.53
C ALA A 160 1.62 -3.25 -11.91
N ALA A 161 0.80 -2.63 -12.74
CA ALA A 161 -0.09 -1.54 -12.34
C ALA A 161 -1.05 -1.94 -11.20
N GLU A 162 -1.52 -3.19 -11.20
CA GLU A 162 -2.39 -3.74 -10.15
C GLU A 162 -1.72 -3.87 -8.77
N ARG A 163 -0.38 -3.79 -8.70
CA ARG A 163 0.39 -3.86 -7.44
C ARG A 163 0.68 -2.49 -6.83
N VAL A 164 0.46 -1.40 -7.54
CA VAL A 164 0.69 -0.05 -7.03
C VAL A 164 -0.02 0.19 -5.70
N GLY A 165 -1.29 -0.23 -5.60
CA GLY A 165 -2.05 -0.13 -4.35
C GLY A 165 -1.45 -0.93 -3.18
N LEU A 166 -0.81 -2.07 -3.45
CA LEU A 166 -0.08 -2.84 -2.43
C LEU A 166 1.17 -2.09 -1.96
N GLN A 167 1.95 -1.55 -2.89
CA GLN A 167 3.14 -0.76 -2.57
C GLN A 167 2.79 0.47 -1.75
N GLU A 168 1.70 1.15 -2.10
CA GLU A 168 1.17 2.27 -1.32
C GLU A 168 0.74 1.87 0.10
N ALA A 169 0.08 0.71 0.26
CA ALA A 169 -0.31 0.20 1.58
C ALA A 169 0.91 -0.13 2.46
N ILE A 170 1.99 -0.67 1.85
CA ILE A 170 3.25 -0.93 2.56
C ILE A 170 3.89 0.38 3.02
N LEU A 171 3.95 1.41 2.16
CA LEU A 171 4.50 2.72 2.52
C LEU A 171 3.67 3.40 3.63
N ALA A 172 2.33 3.28 3.58
CA ALA A 172 1.45 3.77 4.63
C ALA A 172 1.70 3.07 5.98
N LEU A 173 1.93 1.74 5.96
CA LEU A 173 2.31 0.98 7.15
C LEU A 173 3.65 1.48 7.71
N VAL A 174 4.67 1.64 6.85
CA VAL A 174 5.99 2.16 7.24
C VAL A 174 5.86 3.54 7.89
N THR A 175 5.08 4.43 7.29
CA THR A 175 4.83 5.79 7.81
C THR A 175 4.15 5.76 9.16
N LYS A 176 3.05 4.99 9.28
CA LYS A 176 2.24 4.90 10.50
C LYS A 176 3.02 4.34 11.69
N HIS A 177 3.79 3.29 11.46
CA HIS A 177 4.51 2.57 12.53
C HIS A 177 5.98 2.95 12.66
N LYS A 178 6.48 3.87 11.82
CA LYS A 178 7.87 4.29 11.77
C LYS A 178 8.83 3.09 11.69
N GLU A 179 8.56 2.18 10.72
CA GLU A 179 9.36 0.96 10.57
C GLU A 179 10.78 1.27 10.06
N HIS A 180 11.74 1.34 10.97
CA HIS A 180 13.12 1.74 10.65
C HIS A 180 13.85 0.72 9.77
N LYS A 181 13.46 -0.55 9.77
CA LYS A 181 14.04 -1.56 8.88
C LYS A 181 13.73 -1.29 7.41
N ALA A 182 12.69 -0.48 7.13
CA ALA A 182 12.36 -0.05 5.78
C ALA A 182 13.34 0.97 5.18
N ALA A 183 14.31 1.48 5.94
CA ALA A 183 15.21 2.55 5.48
C ALA A 183 15.89 2.22 4.15
N LYS A 184 16.38 0.98 3.96
CA LYS A 184 16.98 0.55 2.70
C LYS A 184 15.96 0.58 1.56
N LEU A 185 14.77 0.01 1.75
CA LEU A 185 13.69 0.02 0.75
C LEU A 185 13.36 1.46 0.32
N LEU A 186 13.26 2.39 1.28
CA LEU A 186 12.95 3.78 0.99
C LEU A 186 14.06 4.46 0.19
N LEU A 187 15.35 4.22 0.54
CA LEU A 187 16.48 4.76 -0.20
C LEU A 187 16.52 4.23 -1.64
N ASP A 188 16.32 2.93 -1.84
CA ASP A 188 16.34 2.28 -3.16
C ASP A 188 15.20 2.77 -4.09
N ASN A 189 14.20 3.49 -3.53
CA ASN A 189 13.02 3.96 -4.25
C ASN A 189 12.78 5.47 -4.14
N LEU A 190 13.72 6.24 -3.61
CA LEU A 190 13.60 7.69 -3.50
C LEU A 190 13.87 8.38 -4.84
N ASP A 191 14.94 7.98 -5.50
CA ASP A 191 15.35 8.53 -6.79
C ASP A 191 14.59 7.86 -7.94
N GLU A 192 14.59 8.51 -9.10
CA GLU A 192 13.99 7.97 -10.32
C GLU A 192 14.70 6.66 -10.71
N PRO A 193 13.94 5.58 -10.99
CA PRO A 193 14.54 4.30 -11.34
C PRO A 193 15.10 4.32 -12.76
N ILE A 194 16.42 4.30 -12.84
CA ILE A 194 17.19 4.17 -14.09
C ILE A 194 18.20 3.04 -13.93
N PRO A 195 18.58 2.34 -15.01
CA PRO A 195 19.70 1.40 -14.94
C PRO A 195 20.99 2.15 -14.61
N ALA A 196 21.86 1.53 -13.80
CA ALA A 196 23.15 2.11 -13.45
C ALA A 196 24.08 2.23 -14.65
N ASP A 197 23.99 1.30 -15.58
CA ASP A 197 24.64 1.31 -16.91
C ASP A 197 23.58 0.88 -17.94
N GLU A 198 23.20 1.77 -18.83
CA GLU A 198 22.18 1.51 -19.86
C GLU A 198 22.61 0.42 -20.86
N HIS A 199 23.92 0.20 -21.01
CA HIS A 199 24.49 -0.76 -21.97
C HIS A 199 24.77 -2.14 -21.35
N ASP A 200 24.53 -2.34 -20.05
CA ASP A 200 24.75 -3.63 -19.40
C ASP A 200 23.75 -4.67 -19.95
N PRO A 201 24.25 -5.76 -20.60
CA PRO A 201 23.38 -6.79 -21.16
C PRO A 201 22.60 -7.57 -20.10
N SER A 202 22.95 -7.45 -18.84
CA SER A 202 22.21 -8.07 -17.71
C SER A 202 21.02 -7.23 -17.24
N ASN A 203 20.83 -6.03 -17.79
CA ASN A 203 19.68 -5.19 -17.44
C ASN A 203 18.35 -5.91 -17.71
N PRO A 204 17.35 -5.74 -16.84
CA PRO A 204 15.98 -6.09 -17.17
C PRO A 204 15.52 -5.43 -18.49
N PRO A 205 14.56 -6.03 -19.21
CA PRO A 205 14.05 -5.48 -20.46
C PRO A 205 13.41 -4.09 -20.25
N ALA A 206 13.28 -3.32 -21.33
CA ALA A 206 12.75 -1.95 -21.29
C ALA A 206 11.36 -1.87 -20.64
N GLU A 207 10.51 -2.88 -20.84
CA GLU A 207 9.17 -2.98 -20.23
C GLU A 207 9.20 -3.00 -18.70
N TYR A 208 10.22 -3.65 -18.11
CA TYR A 208 10.42 -3.64 -16.65
C TYR A 208 10.70 -2.23 -16.15
N TRP A 209 11.64 -1.51 -16.80
CA TRP A 209 11.99 -0.15 -16.40
C TRP A 209 10.82 0.81 -16.57
N LYS A 210 10.05 0.65 -17.65
CA LYS A 210 8.83 1.43 -17.88
C LYS A 210 7.80 1.17 -16.79
N ALA A 211 7.52 -0.08 -16.45
CA ALA A 211 6.59 -0.44 -15.38
C ALA A 211 7.05 0.09 -14.02
N ARG A 212 8.35 -0.07 -13.69
CA ARG A 212 8.95 0.45 -12.47
C ARG A 212 8.85 1.97 -12.37
N TRP A 213 9.07 2.68 -13.47
CA TRP A 213 8.95 4.13 -13.53
C TRP A 213 7.52 4.60 -13.29
N TYR A 214 6.52 3.95 -13.90
CA TYR A 214 5.11 4.27 -13.66
C TYR A 214 4.70 4.03 -12.21
N ALA A 215 5.10 2.91 -11.64
CA ALA A 215 4.85 2.60 -10.24
C ALA A 215 5.52 3.65 -9.32
N TRP A 216 6.81 3.96 -9.54
CA TRP A 216 7.55 4.97 -8.81
C TRP A 216 6.87 6.34 -8.87
N LYS A 217 6.43 6.77 -10.05
CA LYS A 217 5.72 8.04 -10.21
C LYS A 217 4.44 8.12 -9.39
N ALA A 218 3.74 7.00 -9.22
CA ALA A 218 2.51 6.92 -8.43
C ALA A 218 2.78 7.07 -6.91
N TRP A 219 3.85 6.46 -6.38
CA TRP A 219 4.05 6.40 -4.93
C TRP A 219 5.30 7.15 -4.40
N ARG A 220 6.08 7.84 -5.26
CA ARG A 220 7.31 8.55 -4.85
C ARG A 220 7.10 9.55 -3.70
N GLU A 221 6.00 10.27 -3.68
CA GLU A 221 5.72 11.22 -2.60
C GLU A 221 5.48 10.48 -1.28
N LYS A 222 4.88 9.28 -1.29
CA LYS A 222 4.71 8.43 -0.11
C LYS A 222 6.05 7.89 0.41
N VAL A 223 7.04 7.67 -0.47
CA VAL A 223 8.42 7.34 -0.04
C VAL A 223 9.04 8.49 0.72
N LYS A 224 8.89 9.73 0.23
CA LYS A 224 9.38 10.93 0.92
C LYS A 224 8.69 11.15 2.25
N GLU A 225 7.36 10.93 2.30
CA GLU A 225 6.58 11.01 3.54
C GLU A 225 7.04 9.96 4.56
N ALA A 226 7.29 8.73 4.12
CA ALA A 226 7.79 7.66 4.98
C ALA A 226 9.20 7.99 5.53
N LEU A 227 10.11 8.48 4.68
CA LEU A 227 11.44 8.95 5.13
C LEU A 227 11.33 10.10 6.13
N PHE A 228 10.45 11.06 5.89
CA PHE A 228 10.20 12.15 6.83
C PHE A 228 9.65 11.63 8.17
N ALA A 229 8.72 10.68 8.15
CA ALA A 229 8.19 10.07 9.37
C ALA A 229 9.27 9.36 10.21
N LEU A 230 10.26 8.74 9.52
CA LEU A 230 11.37 8.03 10.15
C LEU A 230 12.45 8.97 10.71
N THR A 231 12.74 10.07 10.02
CA THR A 231 13.93 10.89 10.24
C THR A 231 13.64 12.29 10.75
N GLY A 232 12.41 12.80 10.53
CA GLY A 232 12.08 14.21 10.75
C GLY A 232 12.71 15.15 9.71
N GLN A 233 13.37 14.62 8.67
CA GLN A 233 14.07 15.38 7.64
C GLN A 233 13.48 15.14 6.25
N ARG A 234 13.56 16.16 5.39
CA ARG A 234 13.21 16.05 3.96
C ARG A 234 14.48 15.92 3.15
N PHE A 235 14.48 15.01 2.20
CA PHE A 235 15.61 14.74 1.32
C PHE A 235 15.18 14.86 -0.13
N SER A 236 16.09 15.39 -0.96
CA SER A 236 15.89 15.50 -2.41
C SER A 236 16.39 14.27 -3.16
N THR A 237 17.42 13.59 -2.63
CA THR A 237 18.06 12.43 -3.24
C THR A 237 18.32 11.30 -2.23
N ALA A 238 18.48 10.08 -2.75
CA ALA A 238 18.86 8.93 -1.91
C ALA A 238 20.27 9.08 -1.32
N ALA A 239 21.20 9.72 -2.05
CA ALA A 239 22.54 9.99 -1.55
C ALA A 239 22.53 10.91 -0.32
N GLU A 240 21.73 11.99 -0.36
CA GLU A 240 21.54 12.91 0.77
C GLU A 240 20.94 12.19 1.99
N ALA A 241 19.87 11.43 1.77
CA ALA A 241 19.19 10.68 2.82
C ALA A 241 20.12 9.63 3.44
N LYS A 242 20.90 8.91 2.63
CA LYS A 242 21.88 7.92 3.07
C LYS A 242 22.97 8.56 3.93
N ALA A 243 23.55 9.66 3.49
CA ALA A 243 24.57 10.38 4.23
C ALA A 243 24.07 10.82 5.62
N TRP A 244 22.83 11.30 5.69
CA TRP A 244 22.18 11.68 6.95
C TRP A 244 21.97 10.46 7.85
N LEU A 245 21.41 9.35 7.33
CA LEU A 245 21.17 8.12 8.08
C LEU A 245 22.47 7.54 8.62
N ASP A 246 23.54 7.49 7.82
CA ASP A 246 24.84 6.97 8.25
C ASP A 246 25.44 7.80 9.40
N LYS A 247 25.26 9.13 9.36
CA LYS A 247 25.69 10.03 10.43
C LYS A 247 24.86 9.89 11.71
N ASN A 248 23.59 9.49 11.61
CA ASN A 248 22.64 9.46 12.73
C ASN A 248 22.29 8.04 13.22
N LYS A 249 22.92 7.00 12.70
CA LYS A 249 22.71 5.59 13.09
C LYS A 249 22.99 5.28 14.57
N ARG A 250 23.63 6.19 15.32
CA ARG A 250 24.10 5.98 16.70
C ARG A 250 23.37 6.80 17.76
N LYS A 251 22.25 7.39 17.40
CA LYS A 251 21.40 8.07 18.37
C LYS A 251 20.11 7.29 18.59
#